data_d2f5eb18743587bf157a4912a3a61f51
#
_entry.id   d2f5eb18743587bf157a4912a3a61f51
#
_cell.length_a   1.000
_cell.length_b   1.000
_cell.length_c   1.000
_cell.angle_alpha   90.00
_cell.angle_beta   90.00
_cell.angle_gamma   90.00
#
_symmetry.space_group_name_H-M   'P 1'
#
loop_
_entity.id
_entity.type
_entity.pdbx_description
1 polymer ?
#
loop_
_entity_poly.entity_id
_entity_poly.type
_entity_poly.pdbx_seq_one_letter_code
_entity_poly.pdbx_strand_id
1 'polypeptide(L)'
;MTILCFADTRFPIERANGLQTMATCQALASLGHDVTLVVRPDTTSPAREPFAFYDLPPVRGIRVETIPRSAGARANRIRFLLGALKRAADRPGATIWTRDLGVAAFLLQLPSARRPVVVYESHGVAPVVSEEMPRLLGNPELTPTRRKLERLDRRERHVWRRAPAYVTITKTLADDLAARYGPRPNVFVVPDGASPAPNVDLNRHGPAVAGYAGHLYPWKGVDVLVRALALAPAVGGLIIGGHPAERDRARIDALIGELRLADRVTITGLLPFRDVRSQLGRASMLVLPNSSSAISERYTSPLKLFEYLTLGRPIVASDLPAVREVLIHERTALFVPPDDPPALARALERLASDGRLAASLGQAAHALSSQYTWSMRARRLEAALEAARPS
;
A
#
# COMPACT_ATOMS: atom_id res chain seq x y z
N MET A 1 -12.59 19.49 10.61
CA MET A 1 -13.54 18.49 11.19
C MET A 1 -12.84 17.58 12.18
N THR A 2 -13.60 16.88 13.05
CA THR A 2 -13.06 15.84 13.92
C THR A 2 -13.15 14.49 13.19
N ILE A 3 -12.04 13.77 13.09
CA ILE A 3 -11.93 12.50 12.37
C ILE A 3 -11.44 11.40 13.34
N LEU A 4 -12.18 10.29 13.41
CA LEU A 4 -11.75 9.08 14.11
C LEU A 4 -11.31 8.03 13.10
N CYS A 5 -10.03 7.71 13.08
CA CYS A 5 -9.49 6.62 12.26
C CYS A 5 -9.36 5.34 13.10
N PHE A 6 -10.07 4.27 12.72
CA PHE A 6 -9.97 2.98 13.41
C PHE A 6 -9.17 1.96 12.60
N ALA A 7 -8.11 1.42 13.20
CA ALA A 7 -7.30 0.35 12.63
C ALA A 7 -7.03 -0.74 13.69
N ASP A 8 -7.71 -1.89 13.60
CA ASP A 8 -7.55 -3.00 14.54
C ASP A 8 -6.23 -3.76 14.29
N THR A 9 -5.13 -3.08 14.45
CA THR A 9 -3.78 -3.61 14.26
C THR A 9 -2.84 -3.11 15.36
N ARG A 10 -1.80 -3.88 15.65
CA ARG A 10 -0.65 -3.43 16.45
C ARG A 10 -0.04 -2.20 15.75
N PHE A 11 0.36 -1.20 16.52
CA PHE A 11 0.89 0.02 15.95
C PHE A 11 2.01 0.62 16.82
N PRO A 12 3.13 1.03 16.22
CA PRO A 12 3.46 0.95 14.80
C PRO A 12 3.73 -0.48 14.29
N ILE A 13 3.70 -0.68 12.97
CA ILE A 13 3.93 -1.97 12.32
C ILE A 13 4.82 -1.81 11.08
N GLU A 14 5.69 -2.79 10.85
CA GLU A 14 6.69 -2.83 9.76
C GLU A 14 6.09 -3.12 8.37
N ARG A 15 4.83 -2.77 8.15
CA ARG A 15 4.10 -3.03 6.89
C ARG A 15 3.64 -1.73 6.24
N ALA A 16 3.52 -1.74 4.95
CA ALA A 16 3.08 -0.61 4.15
C ALA A 16 1.75 0.02 4.64
N ASN A 17 0.82 -0.80 5.13
CA ASN A 17 -0.45 -0.30 5.66
C ASN A 17 -0.29 0.55 6.93
N GLY A 18 0.72 0.33 7.74
CA GLY A 18 1.03 1.16 8.90
C GLY A 18 1.50 2.56 8.49
N LEU A 19 2.49 2.62 7.58
CA LEU A 19 2.95 3.89 7.00
C LEU A 19 1.80 4.64 6.32
N GLN A 20 1.02 3.98 5.47
CA GLN A 20 -0.11 4.58 4.77
C GLN A 20 -1.14 5.18 5.73
N THR A 21 -1.48 4.46 6.79
CA THR A 21 -2.43 4.94 7.81
C THR A 21 -1.87 6.16 8.54
N MET A 22 -0.62 6.10 9.01
CA MET A 22 0.01 7.20 9.74
C MET A 22 0.18 8.45 8.88
N ALA A 23 0.72 8.29 7.67
CA ALA A 23 0.95 9.39 6.75
C ALA A 23 -0.36 10.05 6.28
N THR A 24 -1.43 9.25 6.08
CA THR A 24 -2.75 9.81 5.76
C THR A 24 -3.33 10.59 6.94
N CYS A 25 -3.26 10.07 8.18
CA CYS A 25 -3.70 10.79 9.37
C CYS A 25 -2.91 12.08 9.58
N GLN A 26 -1.59 12.03 9.40
CA GLN A 26 -0.72 13.20 9.48
C GLN A 26 -1.10 14.27 8.44
N ALA A 27 -1.31 13.86 7.18
CA ALA A 27 -1.67 14.78 6.12
C ALA A 27 -3.05 15.40 6.31
N LEU A 28 -4.04 14.66 6.84
CA LEU A 28 -5.34 15.21 7.24
C LEU A 28 -5.19 16.22 8.38
N ALA A 29 -4.38 15.94 9.38
CA ALA A 29 -4.09 16.90 10.46
C ALA A 29 -3.40 18.16 9.93
N SER A 30 -2.51 18.02 8.93
CA SER A 30 -1.86 19.17 8.26
C SER A 30 -2.85 20.02 7.45
N LEU A 31 -4.00 19.48 7.04
CA LEU A 31 -5.12 20.25 6.45
C LEU A 31 -6.00 20.95 7.51
N GLY A 32 -5.65 20.84 8.80
CA GLY A 32 -6.39 21.51 9.88
C GLY A 32 -7.49 20.64 10.52
N HIS A 33 -7.52 19.34 10.27
CA HIS A 33 -8.46 18.44 10.94
C HIS A 33 -7.95 18.00 12.30
N ASP A 34 -8.88 17.74 13.24
CA ASP A 34 -8.58 17.06 14.52
C ASP A 34 -8.72 15.56 14.33
N VAL A 35 -7.58 14.87 14.24
CA VAL A 35 -7.51 13.44 13.88
C VAL A 35 -7.14 12.60 15.10
N THR A 36 -7.95 11.60 15.42
CA THR A 36 -7.61 10.59 16.42
C THR A 36 -7.45 9.23 15.74
N LEU A 37 -6.22 8.72 15.72
CA LEU A 37 -5.92 7.36 15.25
C LEU A 37 -6.05 6.37 16.40
N VAL A 38 -6.97 5.43 16.29
CA VAL A 38 -7.26 4.42 17.32
C VAL A 38 -6.78 3.05 16.86
N VAL A 39 -5.82 2.48 17.59
CA VAL A 39 -5.08 1.28 17.23
C VAL A 39 -4.94 0.30 18.40
N ARG A 40 -4.25 -0.82 18.19
CA ARG A 40 -3.74 -1.68 19.26
C ARG A 40 -2.37 -1.18 19.74
N PRO A 41 -2.05 -1.38 21.01
CA PRO A 41 -0.73 -1.01 21.53
C PRO A 41 0.39 -1.78 20.81
N ASP A 42 1.56 -1.17 20.77
CA ASP A 42 2.78 -1.83 20.32
C ASP A 42 3.10 -3.05 21.21
N THR A 43 3.90 -3.95 20.69
CA THR A 43 4.36 -5.16 21.41
C THR A 43 5.81 -5.06 21.87
N THR A 44 6.52 -3.98 21.52
CA THR A 44 7.86 -3.71 22.02
C THR A 44 7.82 -2.96 23.36
N SER A 45 8.86 -3.11 24.15
CA SER A 45 9.03 -2.37 25.42
C SER A 45 10.43 -1.74 25.41
N PRO A 46 10.53 -0.40 25.46
CA PRO A 46 9.45 0.58 25.43
C PRO A 46 8.69 0.59 24.10
N ALA A 47 7.44 1.09 24.12
CA ALA A 47 6.65 1.25 22.89
C ALA A 47 7.33 2.25 21.95
N ARG A 48 7.35 1.94 20.66
CA ARG A 48 7.95 2.80 19.64
C ARG A 48 7.06 4.01 19.37
N GLU A 49 7.70 5.16 19.18
CA GLU A 49 7.00 6.38 18.82
C GLU A 49 6.63 6.36 17.32
N PRO A 50 5.35 6.51 16.92
CA PRO A 50 4.92 6.29 15.54
C PRO A 50 5.51 7.26 14.52
N PHE A 51 5.67 8.54 14.83
CA PHE A 51 6.25 9.50 13.88
C PHE A 51 7.71 9.17 13.58
N ALA A 52 8.51 8.93 14.62
CA ALA A 52 9.91 8.54 14.46
C ALA A 52 10.06 7.19 13.74
N PHE A 53 9.16 6.24 14.02
CA PHE A 53 9.18 4.91 13.40
C PHE A 53 8.94 4.97 11.89
N TYR A 54 8.03 5.82 11.42
CA TYR A 54 7.71 5.97 10.00
C TYR A 54 8.48 7.10 9.30
N ASP A 55 9.43 7.73 9.99
CA ASP A 55 10.19 8.89 9.47
C ASP A 55 9.28 10.03 8.99
N LEU A 56 8.28 10.35 9.80
CA LEU A 56 7.32 11.42 9.54
C LEU A 56 7.52 12.55 10.56
N PRO A 57 7.52 13.83 10.13
CA PRO A 57 7.60 14.95 11.06
C PRO A 57 6.33 15.01 11.92
N PRO A 58 6.45 15.26 13.23
CA PRO A 58 5.29 15.47 14.10
C PRO A 58 4.44 16.65 13.61
N VAL A 59 3.12 16.53 13.72
CA VAL A 59 2.17 17.59 13.36
C VAL A 59 1.15 17.78 14.48
N ARG A 60 0.68 19.01 14.69
CA ARG A 60 -0.43 19.27 15.60
C ARG A 60 -1.74 18.74 15.04
N GLY A 61 -2.69 18.42 15.91
CA GLY A 61 -4.01 17.95 15.49
C GLY A 61 -4.14 16.45 15.28
N ILE A 62 -3.08 15.67 15.53
CA ILE A 62 -3.18 14.20 15.55
C ILE A 62 -2.91 13.65 16.93
N ARG A 63 -3.75 12.70 17.36
CA ARG A 63 -3.57 11.89 18.57
C ARG A 63 -3.61 10.41 18.22
N VAL A 64 -2.74 9.63 18.84
CA VAL A 64 -2.77 8.16 18.73
C VAL A 64 -3.29 7.59 20.05
N GLU A 65 -4.44 6.95 19.99
CA GLU A 65 -5.05 6.26 21.13
C GLU A 65 -4.97 4.75 20.96
N THR A 66 -4.83 4.03 22.08
CA THR A 66 -4.81 2.57 22.02
C THR A 66 -6.03 1.94 22.70
N ILE A 67 -6.45 0.80 22.15
CA ILE A 67 -7.39 -0.12 22.81
C ILE A 67 -6.59 -1.33 23.26
N PRO A 68 -6.49 -1.58 24.58
CA PRO A 68 -5.72 -2.69 25.13
C PRO A 68 -6.15 -4.04 24.57
N ARG A 69 -5.20 -4.98 24.55
CA ARG A 69 -5.46 -6.37 24.12
C ARG A 69 -6.20 -7.15 25.22
N SER A 70 -6.94 -8.17 24.80
CA SER A 70 -7.53 -9.20 25.67
C SER A 70 -6.94 -10.55 25.31
N ALA A 71 -7.05 -11.51 26.21
CA ALA A 71 -6.66 -12.88 25.93
C ALA A 71 -7.59 -13.49 24.86
N GLY A 72 -6.98 -14.11 23.85
CA GLY A 72 -7.67 -14.75 22.74
C GLY A 72 -8.18 -13.80 21.64
N ALA A 73 -8.15 -14.28 20.41
CA ALA A 73 -8.44 -13.46 19.21
C ALA A 73 -9.88 -12.92 19.19
N ARG A 74 -10.86 -13.75 19.63
CA ARG A 74 -12.29 -13.36 19.64
C ARG A 74 -12.57 -12.26 20.66
N ALA A 75 -12.12 -12.42 21.90
CA ALA A 75 -12.28 -11.42 22.97
C ALA A 75 -11.57 -10.12 22.62
N ASN A 76 -10.38 -10.23 22.03
CA ASN A 76 -9.62 -9.10 21.54
C ASN A 76 -10.41 -8.31 20.49
N ARG A 77 -11.01 -9.00 19.51
CA ARG A 77 -11.83 -8.36 18.47
C ARG A 77 -13.06 -7.66 19.06
N ILE A 78 -13.80 -8.33 19.96
CA ILE A 78 -14.97 -7.75 20.63
C ILE A 78 -14.57 -6.50 21.39
N ARG A 79 -13.49 -6.56 22.18
CA ARG A 79 -12.99 -5.40 22.92
C ARG A 79 -12.67 -4.21 22.01
N PHE A 80 -12.10 -4.46 20.83
CA PHE A 80 -11.83 -3.38 19.87
C PHE A 80 -13.13 -2.75 19.36
N LEU A 81 -14.11 -3.56 18.96
CA LEU A 81 -15.39 -3.08 18.47
C LEU A 81 -16.15 -2.25 19.52
N LEU A 82 -16.18 -2.72 20.76
CA LEU A 82 -16.80 -1.97 21.87
C LEU A 82 -16.02 -0.69 22.18
N GLY A 83 -14.68 -0.74 22.13
CA GLY A 83 -13.82 0.42 22.33
C GLY A 83 -13.98 1.46 21.21
N ALA A 84 -14.20 1.02 19.97
CA ALA A 84 -14.51 1.89 18.83
C ALA A 84 -15.89 2.54 18.99
N LEU A 85 -16.90 1.76 19.38
CA LEU A 85 -18.24 2.26 19.66
C LEU A 85 -18.24 3.33 20.76
N LYS A 86 -17.54 3.07 21.87
CA LYS A 86 -17.43 4.05 22.95
C LYS A 86 -16.83 5.37 22.47
N ARG A 87 -15.71 5.31 21.74
CA ARG A 87 -15.05 6.53 21.22
C ARG A 87 -15.90 7.30 20.22
N ALA A 88 -16.67 6.59 19.40
CA ALA A 88 -17.63 7.21 18.50
C ALA A 88 -18.77 7.90 19.28
N ALA A 89 -19.25 7.29 20.36
CA ALA A 89 -20.29 7.87 21.22
C ALA A 89 -19.77 9.07 22.06
N ASP A 90 -18.51 9.00 22.51
CA ASP A 90 -17.87 10.08 23.29
C ASP A 90 -17.55 11.32 22.41
N ARG A 91 -17.62 11.21 21.07
CA ARG A 91 -17.35 12.30 20.12
C ARG A 91 -18.48 12.42 19.09
N PRO A 92 -19.66 12.87 19.51
CA PRO A 92 -20.78 13.08 18.60
C PRO A 92 -20.39 14.11 17.51
N GLY A 93 -20.76 13.81 16.27
CA GLY A 93 -20.40 14.65 15.11
C GLY A 93 -19.01 14.37 14.51
N ALA A 94 -18.21 13.48 15.08
CA ALA A 94 -16.98 13.02 14.43
C ALA A 94 -17.32 12.13 13.22
N THR A 95 -16.55 12.31 12.14
CA THR A 95 -16.60 11.41 10.97
C THR A 95 -15.61 10.26 11.19
N ILE A 96 -16.07 9.05 11.02
CA ILE A 96 -15.25 7.85 11.15
C ILE A 96 -14.67 7.48 9.79
N TRP A 97 -13.36 7.31 9.72
CA TRP A 97 -12.69 6.69 8.60
C TRP A 97 -12.05 5.37 9.04
N THR A 98 -12.26 4.31 8.29
CA THR A 98 -11.66 3.02 8.60
C THR A 98 -11.44 2.16 7.36
N ARG A 99 -10.36 1.37 7.38
CA ARG A 99 -10.05 0.31 6.42
C ARG A 99 -10.47 -1.08 6.91
N ASP A 100 -10.97 -1.15 8.15
CA ASP A 100 -11.42 -2.41 8.74
C ASP A 100 -12.89 -2.67 8.42
N LEU A 101 -13.14 -3.61 7.52
CA LEU A 101 -14.48 -4.00 7.08
C LEU A 101 -15.38 -4.43 8.25
N GLY A 102 -14.80 -5.08 9.27
CA GLY A 102 -15.59 -5.52 10.43
C GLY A 102 -15.97 -4.38 11.36
N VAL A 103 -15.11 -3.34 11.50
CA VAL A 103 -15.46 -2.12 12.25
C VAL A 103 -16.54 -1.34 11.51
N ALA A 104 -16.37 -1.14 10.20
CA ALA A 104 -17.36 -0.46 9.38
C ALA A 104 -18.72 -1.18 9.43
N ALA A 105 -18.73 -2.49 9.20
CA ALA A 105 -19.96 -3.28 9.23
C ALA A 105 -20.66 -3.24 10.60
N PHE A 106 -19.90 -3.28 11.70
CA PHE A 106 -20.42 -3.21 13.07
C PHE A 106 -21.07 -1.85 13.34
N LEU A 107 -20.41 -0.76 13.04
CA LEU A 107 -20.92 0.59 13.29
C LEU A 107 -22.13 0.92 12.41
N LEU A 108 -22.15 0.46 11.16
CA LEU A 108 -23.27 0.66 10.23
C LEU A 108 -24.51 -0.19 10.55
N GLN A 109 -24.42 -1.20 11.43
CA GLN A 109 -25.57 -1.97 11.93
C GLN A 109 -26.33 -1.25 13.04
N LEU A 110 -25.76 -0.20 13.62
CA LEU A 110 -26.44 0.56 14.67
C LEU A 110 -27.73 1.21 14.16
N PRO A 111 -28.76 1.40 15.02
CA PRO A 111 -29.94 2.17 14.70
C PRO A 111 -29.58 3.57 14.19
N SER A 112 -30.36 4.10 13.25
CA SER A 112 -30.08 5.38 12.58
C SER A 112 -29.77 6.53 13.56
N ALA A 113 -30.53 6.62 14.65
CA ALA A 113 -30.36 7.66 15.67
C ALA A 113 -29.00 7.60 16.43
N ARG A 114 -28.30 6.45 16.39
CA ARG A 114 -27.02 6.25 17.08
C ARG A 114 -25.88 5.93 16.12
N ARG A 115 -26.16 5.92 14.81
CA ARG A 115 -25.19 5.54 13.80
C ARG A 115 -24.26 6.71 13.51
N PRO A 116 -22.94 6.54 13.72
CA PRO A 116 -22.00 7.56 13.32
C PRO A 116 -21.86 7.64 11.80
N VAL A 117 -21.35 8.75 11.29
CA VAL A 117 -20.93 8.88 9.88
C VAL A 117 -19.70 8.02 9.65
N VAL A 118 -19.78 7.02 8.77
CA VAL A 118 -18.69 6.07 8.50
C VAL A 118 -18.29 6.12 7.04
N VAL A 119 -17.06 6.52 6.76
CA VAL A 119 -16.40 6.37 5.47
C VAL A 119 -15.52 5.12 5.52
N TYR A 120 -15.76 4.19 4.64
CA TYR A 120 -14.98 2.96 4.54
C TYR A 120 -14.03 3.02 3.35
N GLU A 121 -12.78 2.68 3.58
CA GLU A 121 -11.75 2.57 2.55
C GLU A 121 -11.44 1.09 2.27
N SER A 122 -11.74 0.64 1.06
CA SER A 122 -11.49 -0.73 0.59
C SER A 122 -10.14 -0.85 -0.09
N HIS A 123 -9.44 -1.94 0.19
CA HIS A 123 -8.17 -2.33 -0.42
C HIS A 123 -8.29 -3.66 -1.18
N GLY A 124 -9.49 -4.04 -1.58
CA GLY A 124 -9.79 -5.23 -2.35
C GLY A 124 -11.16 -5.78 -2.02
N VAL A 125 -11.73 -6.55 -2.92
CA VAL A 125 -12.98 -7.27 -2.70
C VAL A 125 -12.73 -8.35 -1.65
N ALA A 126 -13.25 -8.19 -0.45
CA ALA A 126 -12.86 -8.96 0.74
C ALA A 126 -12.95 -10.49 0.58
N PRO A 127 -14.01 -11.09 -0.02
CA PRO A 127 -14.03 -12.53 -0.29
C PRO A 127 -12.95 -12.95 -1.30
N VAL A 128 -12.71 -12.18 -2.38
CA VAL A 128 -11.69 -12.48 -3.40
C VAL A 128 -10.30 -12.45 -2.78
N VAL A 129 -9.99 -11.39 -2.04
CA VAL A 129 -8.69 -11.28 -1.33
C VAL A 129 -8.51 -12.44 -0.35
N SER A 130 -9.54 -12.81 0.41
CA SER A 130 -9.46 -13.93 1.36
C SER A 130 -9.26 -15.29 0.68
N GLU A 131 -9.79 -15.48 -0.52
CA GLU A 131 -9.68 -16.70 -1.31
C GLU A 131 -8.30 -16.84 -1.97
N GLU A 132 -7.73 -15.74 -2.47
CA GLU A 132 -6.42 -15.73 -3.13
C GLU A 132 -5.22 -15.80 -2.18
N MET A 133 -5.34 -15.18 -0.99
CA MET A 133 -4.22 -15.05 -0.06
C MET A 133 -3.49 -16.37 0.29
N PRO A 134 -4.18 -17.51 0.51
CA PRO A 134 -3.50 -18.78 0.79
C PRO A 134 -2.55 -19.22 -0.33
N ARG A 135 -3.00 -19.07 -1.59
CA ARG A 135 -2.18 -19.40 -2.78
C ARG A 135 -0.99 -18.45 -2.87
N LEU A 136 -1.23 -17.15 -2.72
CA LEU A 136 -0.20 -16.12 -2.80
C LEU A 136 0.86 -16.24 -1.69
N LEU A 137 0.46 -16.69 -0.50
CA LEU A 137 1.38 -16.92 0.63
C LEU A 137 2.02 -18.31 0.62
N GLY A 138 1.64 -19.20 -0.32
CA GLY A 138 2.08 -20.60 -0.30
C GLY A 138 1.67 -21.33 0.99
N ASN A 139 0.54 -20.93 1.60
CA ASN A 139 0.06 -21.48 2.86
C ASN A 139 -1.41 -21.98 2.75
N PRO A 140 -1.62 -23.25 2.38
CA PRO A 140 -2.95 -23.84 2.23
C PRO A 140 -3.79 -23.85 3.52
N GLU A 141 -3.14 -23.84 4.70
CA GLU A 141 -3.84 -23.81 5.99
C GLU A 141 -4.69 -22.56 6.20
N LEU A 142 -4.37 -21.49 5.49
CA LEU A 142 -5.14 -20.25 5.51
C LEU A 142 -6.39 -20.28 4.63
N THR A 143 -6.65 -21.41 3.92
CA THR A 143 -7.80 -21.53 3.00
C THR A 143 -9.10 -21.22 3.73
N PRO A 144 -9.87 -20.22 3.27
CA PRO A 144 -11.09 -19.83 3.94
C PRO A 144 -12.20 -20.85 3.74
N THR A 145 -12.98 -21.11 4.79
CA THR A 145 -14.20 -21.89 4.64
C THR A 145 -15.25 -21.12 3.81
N ARG A 146 -16.14 -21.84 3.13
CA ARG A 146 -17.28 -21.25 2.40
C ARG A 146 -18.09 -20.29 3.29
N ARG A 147 -18.35 -20.66 4.54
CA ARG A 147 -19.05 -19.80 5.52
C ARG A 147 -18.28 -18.49 5.80
N LYS A 148 -16.95 -18.52 5.80
CA LYS A 148 -16.11 -17.31 5.97
C LYS A 148 -16.26 -16.40 4.74
N LEU A 149 -16.20 -16.93 3.53
CA LEU A 149 -16.38 -16.17 2.29
C LEU A 149 -17.74 -15.52 2.19
N GLU A 150 -18.82 -16.28 2.44
CA GLU A 150 -20.19 -15.77 2.46
C GLU A 150 -20.40 -14.68 3.51
N ARG A 151 -19.75 -14.81 4.68
CA ARG A 151 -19.80 -13.77 5.72
C ARG A 151 -19.09 -12.50 5.29
N LEU A 152 -17.93 -12.63 4.63
CA LEU A 152 -17.19 -11.48 4.10
C LEU A 152 -18.02 -10.78 3.03
N ASP A 153 -18.59 -11.53 2.09
CA ASP A 153 -19.43 -11.00 1.03
C ASP A 153 -20.66 -10.23 1.58
N ARG A 154 -21.37 -10.83 2.54
CA ARG A 154 -22.51 -10.14 3.20
C ARG A 154 -22.09 -8.86 3.92
N ARG A 155 -20.92 -8.86 4.59
CA ARG A 155 -20.40 -7.67 5.28
C ARG A 155 -20.03 -6.57 4.29
N GLU A 156 -19.32 -6.91 3.24
CA GLU A 156 -18.88 -5.94 2.24
C GLU A 156 -20.06 -5.37 1.47
N ARG A 157 -21.04 -6.21 1.07
CA ARG A 157 -22.31 -5.77 0.50
C ARG A 157 -23.07 -4.82 1.43
N HIS A 158 -23.09 -5.12 2.74
CA HIS A 158 -23.74 -4.26 3.74
C HIS A 158 -23.05 -2.90 3.82
N VAL A 159 -21.71 -2.88 3.93
CA VAL A 159 -20.92 -1.64 3.98
C VAL A 159 -21.03 -0.87 2.66
N TRP A 160 -20.94 -1.55 1.52
CA TRP A 160 -21.13 -0.94 0.21
C TRP A 160 -22.46 -0.19 0.10
N ARG A 161 -23.54 -0.79 0.59
CA ARG A 161 -24.90 -0.20 0.49
C ARG A 161 -25.20 0.85 1.56
N ARG A 162 -24.54 0.80 2.71
CA ARG A 162 -24.88 1.61 3.89
C ARG A 162 -23.91 2.73 4.21
N ALA A 163 -22.66 2.63 3.85
CA ALA A 163 -21.70 3.69 4.09
C ALA A 163 -22.09 4.95 3.29
N PRO A 164 -22.18 6.15 3.88
CA PRO A 164 -22.55 7.36 3.16
C PRO A 164 -21.52 7.72 2.07
N ALA A 165 -20.22 7.42 2.28
CA ALA A 165 -19.20 7.46 1.24
C ALA A 165 -18.31 6.22 1.30
N TYR A 166 -17.79 5.81 0.16
CA TYR A 166 -16.95 4.63 0.00
C TYR A 166 -15.68 5.00 -0.78
N VAL A 167 -14.54 4.63 -0.26
CA VAL A 167 -13.24 4.93 -0.85
C VAL A 167 -12.62 3.64 -1.39
N THR A 168 -12.05 3.70 -2.58
CA THR A 168 -11.23 2.64 -3.18
C THR A 168 -9.86 3.17 -3.54
N ILE A 169 -8.85 2.31 -3.52
CA ILE A 169 -7.47 2.70 -3.85
C ILE A 169 -7.19 2.70 -5.35
N THR A 170 -8.06 2.06 -6.16
CA THR A 170 -7.99 2.00 -7.62
C THR A 170 -9.39 2.12 -8.22
N LYS A 171 -9.46 2.59 -9.47
CA LYS A 171 -10.71 2.60 -10.23
C LYS A 171 -11.17 1.18 -10.54
N THR A 172 -10.26 0.29 -10.88
CA THR A 172 -10.54 -1.12 -11.15
C THR A 172 -11.23 -1.80 -9.95
N LEU A 173 -10.84 -1.47 -8.72
CA LEU A 173 -11.52 -1.95 -7.51
C LEU A 173 -12.94 -1.37 -7.38
N ALA A 174 -13.12 -0.09 -7.68
CA ALA A 174 -14.46 0.53 -7.68
C ALA A 174 -15.40 -0.14 -8.68
N ASP A 175 -14.90 -0.40 -9.89
CA ASP A 175 -15.65 -1.08 -10.95
C ASP A 175 -16.05 -2.50 -10.56
N ASP A 176 -15.15 -3.28 -9.94
CA ASP A 176 -15.45 -4.64 -9.46
C ASP A 176 -16.50 -4.66 -8.35
N LEU A 177 -16.40 -3.73 -7.41
CA LEU A 177 -17.39 -3.59 -6.34
C LEU A 177 -18.76 -3.20 -6.90
N ALA A 178 -18.80 -2.28 -7.87
CA ALA A 178 -20.03 -1.88 -8.54
C ALA A 178 -20.62 -3.02 -9.36
N ALA A 179 -19.82 -3.79 -10.08
CA ALA A 179 -20.26 -4.96 -10.83
C ALA A 179 -20.83 -6.05 -9.89
N ARG A 180 -20.24 -6.23 -8.70
CA ARG A 180 -20.62 -7.27 -7.74
C ARG A 180 -21.85 -6.90 -6.90
N TYR A 181 -21.97 -5.63 -6.48
CA TYR A 181 -22.98 -5.19 -5.49
C TYR A 181 -23.98 -4.16 -6.02
N GLY A 182 -23.83 -3.79 -7.29
CA GLY A 182 -24.62 -2.76 -7.97
C GLY A 182 -23.99 -1.36 -7.86
N PRO A 183 -24.35 -0.44 -8.76
CA PRO A 183 -23.85 0.93 -8.74
C PRO A 183 -24.31 1.68 -7.49
N ARG A 184 -23.53 2.67 -7.06
CA ARG A 184 -23.87 3.56 -5.95
C ARG A 184 -23.26 4.96 -6.16
N PRO A 185 -23.84 6.02 -5.56
CA PRO A 185 -23.21 7.34 -5.46
C PRO A 185 -22.06 7.34 -4.44
N ASN A 186 -21.31 8.41 -4.42
CA ASN A 186 -20.27 8.71 -3.43
C ASN A 186 -19.20 7.60 -3.33
N VAL A 187 -18.68 7.15 -4.47
CA VAL A 187 -17.47 6.31 -4.57
C VAL A 187 -16.31 7.21 -4.98
N PHE A 188 -15.25 7.20 -4.19
CA PHE A 188 -14.06 8.02 -4.39
C PHE A 188 -12.83 7.15 -4.61
N VAL A 189 -12.10 7.38 -5.69
CA VAL A 189 -10.82 6.72 -5.94
C VAL A 189 -9.72 7.56 -5.31
N VAL A 190 -9.07 7.00 -4.28
CA VAL A 190 -8.04 7.66 -3.48
C VAL A 190 -6.79 6.77 -3.47
N PRO A 191 -5.93 6.86 -4.48
CA PRO A 191 -4.69 6.11 -4.53
C PRO A 191 -3.75 6.49 -3.37
N ASP A 192 -2.77 5.65 -3.09
CA ASP A 192 -1.74 5.95 -2.12
C ASP A 192 -0.86 7.12 -2.58
N GLY A 193 0.06 7.54 -1.73
CA GLY A 193 0.96 8.65 -2.00
C GLY A 193 2.35 8.43 -1.42
N ALA A 194 3.22 9.39 -1.63
CA ALA A 194 4.54 9.43 -1.04
C ALA A 194 4.90 10.83 -0.55
N SER A 195 5.88 10.93 0.34
CA SER A 195 6.49 12.21 0.69
C SER A 195 7.38 12.69 -0.46
N PRO A 196 7.35 13.98 -0.83
CA PRO A 196 8.27 14.52 -1.83
C PRO A 196 9.73 14.21 -1.48
N ALA A 197 10.56 13.96 -2.49
CA ALA A 197 11.99 13.81 -2.30
C ALA A 197 12.67 15.18 -2.52
N PRO A 198 13.40 15.70 -1.52
CA PRO A 198 14.20 16.90 -1.73
C PRO A 198 15.42 16.56 -2.59
N ASN A 199 15.85 17.51 -3.43
CA ASN A 199 17.13 17.48 -4.15
C ASN A 199 17.38 16.20 -4.99
N VAL A 200 16.40 15.85 -5.85
CA VAL A 200 16.56 14.71 -6.75
C VAL A 200 17.52 15.06 -7.87
N ASP A 201 18.62 14.32 -7.96
CA ASP A 201 19.52 14.40 -9.12
C ASP A 201 18.93 13.60 -10.29
N LEU A 202 18.27 14.31 -11.21
CA LEU A 202 17.66 13.72 -12.41
C LEU A 202 18.69 13.31 -13.48
N ASN A 203 19.93 13.80 -13.36
CA ASN A 203 20.98 13.59 -14.38
C ASN A 203 22.07 12.60 -13.91
N ARG A 204 21.80 11.85 -12.85
CA ARG A 204 22.78 10.93 -12.31
C ARG A 204 23.16 9.85 -13.30
N HIS A 205 24.44 9.84 -13.68
CA HIS A 205 25.09 8.77 -14.43
C HIS A 205 25.82 7.83 -13.47
N GLY A 206 25.79 6.54 -13.73
CA GLY A 206 26.44 5.54 -12.92
C GLY A 206 26.22 4.13 -13.47
N PRO A 207 26.71 3.10 -12.79
CA PRO A 207 26.48 1.71 -13.21
C PRO A 207 24.99 1.44 -13.38
N ALA A 208 24.64 0.59 -14.35
CA ALA A 208 23.26 0.15 -14.54
C ALA A 208 22.85 -0.77 -13.39
N VAL A 209 21.99 -0.28 -12.49
CA VAL A 209 21.49 -1.01 -11.32
C VAL A 209 19.98 -0.92 -11.27
N ALA A 210 19.33 -2.07 -11.33
CA ALA A 210 17.88 -2.20 -11.15
C ALA A 210 17.54 -2.30 -9.66
N GLY A 211 16.78 -1.33 -9.14
CA GLY A 211 16.38 -1.24 -7.74
C GLY A 211 14.96 -1.73 -7.49
N TYR A 212 14.77 -2.44 -6.39
CA TYR A 212 13.49 -2.86 -5.86
C TYR A 212 13.42 -2.59 -4.36
N ALA A 213 12.27 -2.16 -3.83
CA ALA A 213 12.05 -2.06 -2.39
C ALA A 213 10.75 -2.75 -1.97
N GLY A 214 10.80 -3.50 -0.85
CA GLY A 214 9.61 -4.10 -0.22
C GLY A 214 9.78 -5.55 0.20
N HIS A 215 8.65 -6.16 0.59
CA HIS A 215 8.58 -7.59 0.92
C HIS A 215 8.88 -8.47 -0.29
N LEU A 216 9.42 -9.67 -0.04
CA LEU A 216 9.80 -10.64 -1.06
C LEU A 216 8.70 -11.68 -1.36
N TYR A 217 7.45 -11.39 -1.01
CA TYR A 217 6.33 -12.31 -1.27
C TYR A 217 6.24 -12.67 -2.76
N PRO A 218 5.83 -13.91 -3.11
CA PRO A 218 5.82 -14.39 -4.49
C PRO A 218 5.13 -13.43 -5.48
N TRP A 219 3.96 -12.89 -5.12
CA TRP A 219 3.23 -11.95 -5.99
C TRP A 219 3.90 -10.58 -6.20
N LYS A 220 4.99 -10.32 -5.49
CA LYS A 220 5.81 -9.10 -5.71
C LYS A 220 6.81 -9.28 -6.85
N GLY A 221 6.99 -10.50 -7.37
CA GLY A 221 7.74 -10.80 -8.58
C GLY A 221 9.26 -10.57 -8.47
N VAL A 222 9.83 -10.61 -7.24
CA VAL A 222 11.27 -10.43 -7.07
C VAL A 222 12.07 -11.54 -7.72
N ASP A 223 11.53 -12.73 -7.81
CA ASP A 223 12.11 -13.86 -8.56
C ASP A 223 12.12 -13.60 -10.07
N VAL A 224 11.08 -12.94 -10.61
CA VAL A 224 11.05 -12.47 -12.01
C VAL A 224 12.19 -11.48 -12.26
N LEU A 225 12.41 -10.53 -11.34
CA LEU A 225 13.52 -9.59 -11.43
C LEU A 225 14.87 -10.31 -11.38
N VAL A 226 15.09 -11.24 -10.45
CA VAL A 226 16.35 -11.99 -10.33
C VAL A 226 16.62 -12.82 -11.60
N ARG A 227 15.60 -13.48 -12.16
CA ARG A 227 15.75 -14.20 -13.44
C ARG A 227 16.03 -13.27 -14.62
N ALA A 228 15.41 -12.08 -14.64
CA ALA A 228 15.70 -11.06 -15.66
C ALA A 228 17.15 -10.56 -15.57
N LEU A 229 17.69 -10.36 -14.37
CA LEU A 229 19.09 -9.97 -14.16
C LEU A 229 20.09 -11.05 -14.63
N ALA A 230 19.71 -12.32 -14.60
CA ALA A 230 20.53 -13.37 -15.20
C ALA A 230 20.63 -13.25 -16.72
N LEU A 231 19.59 -12.73 -17.37
CA LEU A 231 19.51 -12.51 -18.81
C LEU A 231 20.06 -11.14 -19.25
N ALA A 232 20.27 -10.21 -18.30
CA ALA A 232 20.80 -8.87 -18.54
C ALA A 232 22.16 -8.68 -17.85
N PRO A 233 23.29 -9.20 -18.42
CA PRO A 233 24.59 -9.25 -17.74
C PRO A 233 25.18 -7.88 -17.43
N ALA A 234 24.82 -6.83 -18.16
CA ALA A 234 25.29 -5.47 -17.93
C ALA A 234 24.55 -4.76 -16.76
N VAL A 235 23.51 -5.36 -16.18
CA VAL A 235 22.68 -4.73 -15.15
C VAL A 235 22.86 -5.42 -13.80
N GLY A 236 23.23 -4.67 -12.76
CA GLY A 236 23.24 -5.13 -11.38
C GLY A 236 21.87 -5.05 -10.72
N GLY A 237 21.71 -5.70 -9.58
CA GLY A 237 20.47 -5.69 -8.79
C GLY A 237 20.65 -5.16 -7.38
N LEU A 238 19.74 -4.29 -6.94
CA LEU A 238 19.64 -3.81 -5.55
C LEU A 238 18.23 -4.10 -5.01
N ILE A 239 18.12 -5.06 -4.13
CA ILE A 239 16.86 -5.48 -3.51
C ILE A 239 16.87 -5.01 -2.06
N ILE A 240 16.00 -4.04 -1.75
CA ILE A 240 15.86 -3.45 -0.42
C ILE A 240 14.64 -4.08 0.24
N GLY A 241 14.87 -4.93 1.25
CA GLY A 241 13.82 -5.67 1.93
C GLY A 241 14.16 -7.13 2.18
N GLY A 242 13.14 -7.91 2.51
CA GLY A 242 13.32 -9.30 2.95
C GLY A 242 13.53 -9.38 4.46
N HIS A 243 12.43 -9.46 5.20
CA HIS A 243 12.49 -9.68 6.64
C HIS A 243 13.14 -11.04 6.93
N PRO A 244 14.08 -11.14 7.89
CA PRO A 244 14.78 -12.41 8.18
C PRO A 244 13.85 -13.58 8.52
N ALA A 245 12.69 -13.30 9.11
CA ALA A 245 11.68 -14.31 9.44
C ALA A 245 10.79 -14.71 8.24
N GLU A 246 10.94 -14.09 7.06
CA GLU A 246 10.17 -14.42 5.87
C GLU A 246 10.84 -15.59 5.12
N ARG A 247 10.09 -16.65 4.85
CA ARG A 247 10.56 -17.80 4.04
C ARG A 247 11.03 -17.37 2.64
N ASP A 248 10.45 -16.30 2.12
CA ASP A 248 10.74 -15.77 0.80
C ASP A 248 12.17 -15.23 0.68
N ARG A 249 12.80 -14.78 1.79
CA ARG A 249 14.19 -14.35 1.76
C ARG A 249 15.10 -15.52 1.36
N ALA A 250 15.00 -16.68 2.01
CA ALA A 250 15.79 -17.86 1.68
C ALA A 250 15.53 -18.35 0.25
N ARG A 251 14.28 -18.24 -0.24
CA ARG A 251 13.93 -18.58 -1.61
C ARG A 251 14.65 -17.71 -2.63
N ILE A 252 14.72 -16.41 -2.39
CA ILE A 252 15.41 -15.48 -3.29
C ILE A 252 16.93 -15.62 -3.20
N ASP A 253 17.49 -15.83 -2.00
CA ASP A 253 18.93 -16.09 -1.81
C ASP A 253 19.36 -17.38 -2.55
N ALA A 254 18.56 -18.44 -2.47
CA ALA A 254 18.81 -19.68 -3.20
C ALA A 254 18.77 -19.46 -4.72
N LEU A 255 17.81 -18.70 -5.24
CA LEU A 255 17.70 -18.38 -6.66
C LEU A 255 18.91 -17.55 -7.16
N ILE A 256 19.39 -16.61 -6.37
CA ILE A 256 20.61 -15.82 -6.69
C ILE A 256 21.83 -16.75 -6.77
N GLY A 257 21.95 -17.71 -5.85
CA GLY A 257 23.03 -18.71 -5.87
C GLY A 257 22.97 -19.64 -7.08
N GLU A 258 21.78 -20.19 -7.38
CA GLU A 258 21.51 -21.04 -8.54
C GLU A 258 21.91 -20.35 -9.86
N LEU A 259 21.54 -19.08 -10.01
CA LEU A 259 21.82 -18.28 -11.19
C LEU A 259 23.22 -17.60 -11.18
N ARG A 260 24.04 -17.85 -10.17
CA ARG A 260 25.40 -17.31 -10.00
C ARG A 260 25.45 -15.78 -10.07
N LEU A 261 24.52 -15.12 -9.37
CA LEU A 261 24.38 -13.65 -9.37
C LEU A 261 24.92 -12.98 -8.11
N ALA A 262 25.59 -13.70 -7.21
CA ALA A 262 26.03 -13.17 -5.91
C ALA A 262 26.91 -11.90 -6.01
N ASP A 263 27.72 -11.78 -7.05
CA ASP A 263 28.59 -10.62 -7.27
C ASP A 263 27.87 -9.40 -7.87
N ARG A 264 26.65 -9.58 -8.39
CA ARG A 264 25.88 -8.54 -9.10
C ARG A 264 24.56 -8.15 -8.44
N VAL A 265 24.07 -8.96 -7.50
CA VAL A 265 22.79 -8.72 -6.82
C VAL A 265 23.00 -8.61 -5.33
N THR A 266 22.62 -7.47 -4.78
CA THR A 266 22.66 -7.20 -3.34
C THR A 266 21.28 -7.20 -2.74
N ILE A 267 21.06 -7.95 -1.65
CA ILE A 267 19.84 -7.87 -0.83
C ILE A 267 20.23 -7.26 0.53
N THR A 268 19.67 -6.09 0.84
CA THR A 268 20.00 -5.36 2.08
C THR A 268 19.37 -5.95 3.34
N GLY A 269 18.29 -6.73 3.19
CA GLY A 269 17.40 -7.02 4.31
C GLY A 269 16.46 -5.86 4.61
N LEU A 270 15.73 -5.99 5.73
CA LEU A 270 14.81 -4.94 6.20
C LEU A 270 15.60 -3.74 6.71
N LEU A 271 15.32 -2.57 6.17
CA LEU A 271 15.89 -1.30 6.60
C LEU A 271 14.85 -0.42 7.30
N PRO A 272 15.27 0.49 8.19
CA PRO A 272 14.41 1.56 8.68
C PRO A 272 13.84 2.40 7.53
N PHE A 273 12.62 2.90 7.65
CA PHE A 273 11.95 3.67 6.58
C PHE A 273 12.79 4.84 6.08
N ARG A 274 13.47 5.57 6.96
CA ARG A 274 14.36 6.70 6.63
C ARG A 274 15.51 6.33 5.69
N ASP A 275 15.99 5.08 5.73
CA ASP A 275 17.17 4.63 4.99
C ASP A 275 16.79 4.06 3.61
N VAL A 276 15.53 3.62 3.42
CA VAL A 276 15.05 2.99 2.17
C VAL A 276 15.23 3.92 0.97
N ARG A 277 14.84 5.19 1.11
CA ARG A 277 14.91 6.16 0.01
C ARG A 277 16.37 6.41 -0.44
N SER A 278 17.29 6.60 0.51
CA SER A 278 18.70 6.83 0.19
C SER A 278 19.31 5.64 -0.52
N GLN A 279 18.96 4.42 -0.11
CA GLN A 279 19.40 3.20 -0.78
C GLN A 279 18.80 3.05 -2.18
N LEU A 280 17.49 3.30 -2.36
CA LEU A 280 16.85 3.31 -3.68
C LEU A 280 17.50 4.35 -4.63
N GLY A 281 17.95 5.48 -4.10
CA GLY A 281 18.67 6.50 -4.85
C GLY A 281 19.98 6.00 -5.48
N ARG A 282 20.54 4.87 -5.02
CA ARG A 282 21.73 4.23 -5.63
C ARG A 282 21.40 3.49 -6.93
N ALA A 283 20.17 3.12 -7.15
CA ALA A 283 19.72 2.48 -8.38
C ALA A 283 19.66 3.50 -9.53
N SER A 284 19.95 3.07 -10.75
CA SER A 284 19.80 3.86 -11.97
C SER A 284 18.40 3.72 -12.60
N MET A 285 17.69 2.64 -12.27
CA MET A 285 16.34 2.35 -12.68
C MET A 285 15.59 1.60 -11.60
N LEU A 286 14.27 1.70 -11.54
CA LEU A 286 13.44 1.09 -10.50
C LEU A 286 12.46 0.09 -11.11
N VAL A 287 12.20 -1.02 -10.41
CA VAL A 287 11.42 -2.13 -10.96
C VAL A 287 10.22 -2.44 -10.08
N LEU A 288 9.04 -2.54 -10.73
CA LEU A 288 7.79 -2.95 -10.11
C LEU A 288 7.31 -4.26 -10.79
N PRO A 289 7.91 -5.42 -10.46
CA PRO A 289 7.75 -6.66 -11.24
C PRO A 289 6.59 -7.53 -10.74
N ASN A 290 5.51 -6.91 -10.24
CA ASN A 290 4.40 -7.63 -9.64
C ASN A 290 3.87 -8.73 -10.58
N SER A 291 3.68 -9.94 -10.04
CA SER A 291 3.09 -11.08 -10.76
C SER A 291 1.60 -10.87 -11.02
N SER A 292 1.08 -11.54 -12.05
CA SER A 292 -0.35 -11.58 -12.36
C SER A 292 -1.12 -12.29 -11.25
N SER A 293 -2.07 -11.60 -10.66
CA SER A 293 -3.08 -12.09 -9.71
C SER A 293 -4.20 -11.06 -9.61
N ALA A 294 -5.41 -11.44 -9.25
CA ALA A 294 -6.51 -10.47 -9.12
C ALA A 294 -6.15 -9.33 -8.15
N ILE A 295 -5.39 -9.62 -7.08
CA ILE A 295 -4.92 -8.61 -6.14
C ILE A 295 -3.91 -7.67 -6.80
N SER A 296 -2.93 -8.19 -7.52
CA SER A 296 -1.91 -7.37 -8.18
C SER A 296 -2.47 -6.57 -9.33
N GLU A 297 -3.35 -7.18 -10.12
CA GLU A 297 -3.93 -6.58 -11.32
C GLU A 297 -4.89 -5.44 -11.02
N ARG A 298 -5.72 -5.58 -9.98
CA ARG A 298 -6.90 -4.75 -9.80
C ARG A 298 -6.97 -4.02 -8.46
N TYR A 299 -6.36 -4.56 -7.40
CA TYR A 299 -6.50 -4.07 -6.02
C TYR A 299 -5.19 -3.58 -5.43
N THR A 300 -4.22 -3.24 -6.27
CA THR A 300 -2.93 -2.78 -5.77
C THR A 300 -2.72 -1.29 -6.05
N SER A 301 -2.44 -0.55 -4.99
CA SER A 301 -1.91 0.82 -5.03
C SER A 301 -0.60 0.78 -4.24
N PRO A 302 0.49 0.27 -4.85
CA PRO A 302 1.68 -0.05 -4.09
C PRO A 302 2.44 1.22 -3.69
N LEU A 303 2.69 1.43 -2.41
CA LEU A 303 3.41 2.62 -1.90
C LEU A 303 4.71 2.85 -2.65
N LYS A 304 5.44 1.76 -2.95
CA LYS A 304 6.71 1.84 -3.70
C LYS A 304 6.58 2.52 -5.07
N LEU A 305 5.42 2.40 -5.74
CA LEU A 305 5.20 3.09 -7.01
C LEU A 305 5.30 4.61 -6.82
N PHE A 306 4.62 5.12 -5.81
CA PHE A 306 4.61 6.57 -5.51
C PHE A 306 5.96 7.05 -4.99
N GLU A 307 6.66 6.23 -4.20
CA GLU A 307 8.05 6.49 -3.80
C GLU A 307 8.99 6.52 -5.01
N TYR A 308 8.83 5.61 -5.96
CA TYR A 308 9.63 5.56 -7.20
C TYR A 308 9.43 6.83 -8.05
N LEU A 309 8.18 7.31 -8.17
CA LEU A 309 7.91 8.57 -8.86
C LEU A 309 8.72 9.73 -8.26
N THR A 310 8.90 9.78 -6.94
CA THR A 310 9.63 10.88 -6.28
C THR A 310 11.13 10.86 -6.55
N LEU A 311 11.70 9.74 -6.98
CA LEU A 311 13.14 9.57 -7.14
C LEU A 311 13.66 9.96 -8.53
N GLY A 312 12.77 10.23 -9.47
CA GLY A 312 13.18 10.66 -10.82
C GLY A 312 14.00 9.63 -11.60
N ARG A 313 13.86 8.35 -11.26
CA ARG A 313 14.48 7.24 -12.00
C ARG A 313 13.46 6.65 -12.96
N PRO A 314 13.91 6.16 -14.15
CA PRO A 314 13.03 5.41 -15.02
C PRO A 314 12.47 4.19 -14.31
N ILE A 315 11.20 3.91 -14.54
CA ILE A 315 10.48 2.79 -13.92
C ILE A 315 10.20 1.74 -14.99
N VAL A 316 10.52 0.48 -14.67
CA VAL A 316 10.01 -0.68 -15.43
C VAL A 316 8.95 -1.36 -14.56
N ALA A 317 7.76 -1.55 -15.10
CA ALA A 317 6.64 -2.10 -14.33
C ALA A 317 5.94 -3.22 -15.10
N SER A 318 5.42 -4.20 -14.38
CA SER A 318 4.47 -5.16 -14.95
C SER A 318 3.23 -4.44 -15.46
N ASP A 319 2.79 -4.82 -16.64
CA ASP A 319 1.62 -4.27 -17.33
C ASP A 319 0.33 -4.77 -16.70
N LEU A 320 -0.08 -4.09 -15.63
CA LEU A 320 -1.25 -4.43 -14.84
C LEU A 320 -2.27 -3.29 -14.85
N PRO A 321 -3.59 -3.58 -14.91
CA PRO A 321 -4.64 -2.56 -14.99
C PRO A 321 -4.51 -1.47 -13.91
N ALA A 322 -4.30 -1.87 -12.64
CA ALA A 322 -4.15 -0.91 -11.53
C ALA A 322 -2.88 -0.03 -11.65
N VAL A 323 -1.81 -0.53 -12.26
CA VAL A 323 -0.58 0.24 -12.50
C VAL A 323 -0.78 1.22 -13.65
N ARG A 324 -1.55 0.85 -14.67
CA ARG A 324 -1.95 1.73 -15.78
C ARG A 324 -2.83 2.90 -15.35
N GLU A 325 -3.46 2.86 -14.19
CA GLU A 325 -4.18 4.01 -13.66
C GLU A 325 -3.24 5.16 -13.27
N VAL A 326 -1.95 4.87 -13.04
CA VAL A 326 -0.95 5.85 -12.61
C VAL A 326 0.12 6.08 -13.69
N LEU A 327 0.64 5.01 -14.30
CA LEU A 327 1.73 5.06 -15.25
C LEU A 327 1.24 4.95 -16.69
N ILE A 328 2.01 5.51 -17.63
CA ILE A 328 1.75 5.47 -19.08
C ILE A 328 3.00 4.91 -19.77
N HIS A 329 2.80 3.83 -20.56
CA HIS A 329 3.87 3.18 -21.30
C HIS A 329 4.62 4.17 -22.21
N GLU A 330 5.94 4.09 -22.23
CA GLU A 330 6.88 4.94 -22.99
C GLU A 330 6.78 6.45 -22.71
N ARG A 331 5.97 6.84 -21.70
CA ARG A 331 5.89 8.24 -21.25
C ARG A 331 6.37 8.43 -19.83
N THR A 332 5.92 7.60 -18.88
CA THR A 332 6.32 7.68 -17.46
C THR A 332 6.94 6.38 -16.96
N ALA A 333 6.87 5.30 -17.73
CA ALA A 333 7.47 4.00 -17.42
C ALA A 333 7.60 3.14 -18.67
N LEU A 334 8.40 2.07 -18.61
CA LEU A 334 8.30 0.95 -19.56
C LEU A 334 7.43 -0.14 -18.94
N PHE A 335 6.41 -0.60 -19.68
CA PHE A 335 5.63 -1.77 -19.31
C PHE A 335 6.17 -3.03 -19.95
N VAL A 336 6.15 -4.12 -19.19
CA VAL A 336 6.49 -5.47 -19.65
C VAL A 336 5.36 -6.42 -19.22
N PRO A 337 5.12 -7.51 -19.96
CA PRO A 337 4.18 -8.54 -19.50
C PRO A 337 4.55 -9.01 -18.08
N PRO A 338 3.56 -9.20 -17.19
CA PRO A 338 3.83 -9.79 -15.87
C PRO A 338 4.39 -11.20 -16.04
N ASP A 339 5.20 -11.64 -15.10
CA ASP A 339 5.80 -12.98 -15.06
C ASP A 339 6.66 -13.36 -16.29
N ASP A 340 7.23 -12.34 -16.98
CA ASP A 340 8.07 -12.50 -18.18
C ASP A 340 9.50 -11.96 -17.93
N PRO A 341 10.44 -12.80 -17.38
CA PRO A 341 11.82 -12.39 -17.18
C PRO A 341 12.56 -11.94 -18.44
N PRO A 342 12.41 -12.59 -19.63
CA PRO A 342 13.01 -12.12 -20.87
C PRO A 342 12.54 -10.72 -21.29
N ALA A 343 11.26 -10.40 -21.18
CA ALA A 343 10.75 -9.07 -21.50
C ALA A 343 11.29 -8.03 -20.50
N LEU A 344 11.34 -8.35 -19.23
CA LEU A 344 11.92 -7.49 -18.20
C LEU A 344 13.42 -7.24 -18.48
N ALA A 345 14.19 -8.29 -18.80
CA ALA A 345 15.60 -8.16 -19.15
C ALA A 345 15.83 -7.19 -20.32
N ARG A 346 15.08 -7.34 -21.42
CA ARG A 346 15.16 -6.43 -22.56
C ARG A 346 14.86 -4.98 -22.19
N ALA A 347 13.87 -4.75 -21.33
CA ALA A 347 13.53 -3.40 -20.86
C ALA A 347 14.66 -2.79 -20.00
N LEU A 348 15.29 -3.60 -19.13
CA LEU A 348 16.44 -3.17 -18.32
C LEU A 348 17.65 -2.83 -19.21
N GLU A 349 17.98 -3.66 -20.19
CA GLU A 349 19.07 -3.42 -21.13
C GLU A 349 18.81 -2.18 -22.02
N ARG A 350 17.54 -1.98 -22.46
CA ARG A 350 17.15 -0.77 -23.21
C ARG A 350 17.41 0.50 -22.39
N LEU A 351 17.06 0.50 -21.10
CA LEU A 351 17.32 1.64 -20.23
C LEU A 351 18.80 1.81 -19.88
N ALA A 352 19.56 0.72 -19.81
CA ALA A 352 20.99 0.78 -19.56
C ALA A 352 21.77 1.34 -20.76
N SER A 353 21.31 1.09 -22.00
CA SER A 353 21.96 1.50 -23.22
C SER A 353 21.45 2.85 -23.78
N ASP A 354 20.22 3.25 -23.47
CA ASP A 354 19.61 4.51 -23.94
C ASP A 354 19.42 5.50 -22.77
N GLY A 355 20.47 6.25 -22.47
CA GLY A 355 20.46 7.25 -21.41
C GLY A 355 19.46 8.40 -21.65
N ARG A 356 19.11 8.72 -22.93
CA ARG A 356 18.11 9.76 -23.25
C ARG A 356 16.72 9.28 -22.88
N LEU A 357 16.37 8.06 -23.28
CA LEU A 357 15.10 7.44 -22.88
C LEU A 357 14.98 7.34 -21.35
N ALA A 358 16.03 6.86 -20.68
CA ALA A 358 16.07 6.72 -19.24
C ALA A 358 15.82 8.08 -18.54
N ALA A 359 16.50 9.13 -18.97
CA ALA A 359 16.33 10.48 -18.43
C ALA A 359 14.91 11.03 -18.68
N SER A 360 14.39 10.89 -19.91
CA SER A 360 13.05 11.34 -20.27
C SER A 360 11.96 10.68 -19.42
N LEU A 361 12.01 9.34 -19.27
CA LEU A 361 11.06 8.59 -18.44
C LEU A 361 11.17 8.97 -16.95
N GLY A 362 12.39 9.13 -16.44
CA GLY A 362 12.63 9.53 -15.06
C GLY A 362 12.09 10.92 -14.76
N GLN A 363 12.33 11.90 -15.62
CA GLN A 363 11.80 13.25 -15.50
C GLN A 363 10.27 13.29 -15.54
N ALA A 364 9.67 12.57 -16.49
CA ALA A 364 8.22 12.48 -16.61
C ALA A 364 7.57 11.79 -15.39
N ALA A 365 8.18 10.71 -14.87
CA ALA A 365 7.74 10.06 -13.65
C ALA A 365 7.84 11.02 -12.45
N HIS A 366 8.94 11.76 -12.33
CA HIS A 366 9.11 12.73 -11.25
C HIS A 366 8.07 13.87 -11.32
N ALA A 367 7.81 14.42 -12.49
CA ALA A 367 6.78 15.45 -12.67
C ALA A 367 5.39 14.95 -12.22
N LEU A 368 5.09 13.68 -12.49
CA LEU A 368 3.84 13.03 -12.06
C LEU A 368 3.73 12.90 -10.53
N SER A 369 4.84 12.81 -9.80
CA SER A 369 4.86 12.58 -8.35
C SER A 369 4.09 13.64 -7.56
N SER A 370 4.02 14.89 -8.05
CA SER A 370 3.27 15.98 -7.43
C SER A 370 1.78 15.70 -7.25
N GLN A 371 1.20 14.83 -8.08
CA GLN A 371 -0.20 14.43 -8.02
C GLN A 371 -0.46 13.31 -7.01
N TYR A 372 0.60 12.65 -6.51
CA TYR A 372 0.53 11.47 -5.64
C TYR A 372 1.32 11.68 -4.34
N THR A 373 1.18 12.86 -3.75
CA THR A 373 1.69 13.15 -2.41
C THR A 373 0.69 12.75 -1.33
N TRP A 374 1.14 12.58 -0.09
CA TRP A 374 0.24 12.37 1.05
C TRP A 374 -0.76 13.51 1.22
N SER A 375 -0.35 14.75 0.92
CA SER A 375 -1.24 15.92 0.94
C SER A 375 -2.34 15.81 -0.11
N MET A 376 -2.01 15.39 -1.34
CA MET A 376 -3.02 15.19 -2.39
C MET A 376 -3.97 14.04 -2.07
N ARG A 377 -3.44 12.94 -1.48
CA ARG A 377 -4.27 11.86 -0.96
C ARG A 377 -5.24 12.36 0.11
N ALA A 378 -4.74 13.14 1.08
CA ALA A 378 -5.58 13.69 2.14
C ALA A 378 -6.70 14.58 1.59
N ARG A 379 -6.43 15.45 0.59
CA ARG A 379 -7.47 16.26 -0.07
C ARG A 379 -8.54 15.40 -0.77
N ARG A 380 -8.13 14.32 -1.47
CA ARG A 380 -9.09 13.39 -2.08
C ARG A 380 -9.94 12.67 -1.04
N LEU A 381 -9.32 12.28 0.09
CA LEU A 381 -10.04 11.64 1.19
C LEU A 381 -10.96 12.63 1.92
N GLU A 382 -10.53 13.86 2.11
CA GLU A 382 -11.32 14.97 2.67
C GLU A 382 -12.63 15.15 1.90
N ALA A 383 -12.59 15.17 0.56
CA ALA A 383 -13.79 15.25 -0.26
C ALA A 383 -14.78 14.07 0.02
N ALA A 384 -14.26 12.86 0.24
CA ALA A 384 -15.09 11.73 0.62
C ALA A 384 -15.68 11.86 2.04
N LEU A 385 -14.88 12.39 2.99
CA LEU A 385 -15.32 12.64 4.36
C LEU A 385 -16.40 13.74 4.43
N GLU A 386 -16.28 14.78 3.62
CA GLU A 386 -17.27 15.86 3.50
C GLU A 386 -18.57 15.35 2.86
N ALA A 387 -18.48 14.63 1.73
CA ALA A 387 -19.64 14.07 1.05
C ALA A 387 -20.43 13.04 1.91
N ALA A 388 -19.80 12.50 2.93
CA ALA A 388 -20.43 11.55 3.84
C ALA A 388 -21.30 12.23 4.92
N ARG A 389 -21.10 13.54 5.16
CA ARG A 389 -21.82 14.28 6.21
C ARG A 389 -23.22 14.64 5.74
N PRO A 390 -24.22 14.55 6.61
CA PRO A 390 -25.55 15.09 6.29
C PRO A 390 -25.46 16.60 6.06
N SER A 391 -26.20 17.05 5.06
CA SER A 391 -26.40 18.47 4.73
C SER A 391 -27.04 19.22 5.88
#